data_7852e8fe7065b8593a81edfbe3fddae7
#
_entry.id   7852e8fe7065b8593a81edfbe3fddae7
#
_cell.length_a   1.000
_cell.length_b   1.000
_cell.length_c   1.000
_cell.angle_alpha   90.00
_cell.angle_beta   90.00
_cell.angle_gamma   90.00
#
_symmetry.space_group_name_H-M   'P 1'
#
loop_
_entity.id
_entity.type
_entity.pdbx_description
1 polymer ?
#
loop_
_entity_poly.entity_id
_entity_poly.type
_entity_poly.pdbx_seq_one_letter_code
_entity_poly.pdbx_strand_id
1 'polypeptide(L)'
;MQIADLREKFELTVRQWEPTLVPPAEETKKGFYFLTNLDQNIAVIVQTIYCFKSEEKGNEMAAEVIKEALAQVLVRYYPLAGRLTISKEGKLIVDCTGEGAVFVEAEADCEMEDVGDITKPDPDTLGKLVYSVPGAKNILEMPLLVAQVTKFSCGGFILGLAMNHCMFDGLGAMEFVNSWGETARGLPITVPPLIDRSVLRSRDPPVINFPHHEFAEIEDVSDTTTLYQEEMLYRSFCFDTEKLERVKRKVMAEGTLDGCTTFEALSGLVWRARTEALKLQPGQKTKLLFAVDGRSRFDPPLPKGYFGNGIVLTNSLCTAGELLGSPLSFAVGLVQDAVKMVTDEYMRSAMDYFEATRARPSLTATLLITTWSRLSFHTTDFGWGEPVQSGPVTLPEKEVILFLSHGKERKNINVLLGLPTSAMASFQKLMDT
;
A
#
# COMPACT_ATOMS: atom_id res chain seq x y z
N MET A 1 -10.14 39.50 5.77
CA MET A 1 -11.47 38.96 6.09
C MET A 1 -11.71 37.84 5.06
N GLN A 2 -11.23 36.63 5.39
CA GLN A 2 -11.42 35.46 4.56
C GLN A 2 -12.88 35.04 4.67
N ILE A 3 -13.56 35.00 3.54
CA ILE A 3 -14.88 34.39 3.42
C ILE A 3 -14.64 32.89 3.61
N ALA A 4 -15.02 32.39 4.79
CA ALA A 4 -15.08 30.95 5.02
C ALA A 4 -16.06 30.36 3.99
N ASP A 5 -15.57 29.45 3.19
CA ASP A 5 -16.34 28.69 2.21
C ASP A 5 -17.29 27.78 2.99
N LEU A 6 -18.49 28.28 3.31
CA LEU A 6 -19.61 27.52 3.86
C LEU A 6 -20.27 26.73 2.73
N ARG A 7 -19.50 25.88 2.06
CA ARG A 7 -20.11 24.74 1.37
C ARG A 7 -20.51 23.76 2.45
N GLU A 8 -21.80 23.50 2.59
CA GLU A 8 -22.27 22.35 3.36
C GLU A 8 -21.41 21.14 2.92
N LYS A 9 -20.73 20.53 3.88
CA LYS A 9 -19.87 19.37 3.59
C LYS A 9 -20.78 18.30 3.02
N PHE A 10 -20.63 18.00 1.72
CA PHE A 10 -21.39 16.93 1.06
C PHE A 10 -21.22 15.65 1.88
N GLU A 11 -22.31 15.07 2.33
CA GLU A 11 -22.31 13.82 3.05
C GLU A 11 -22.74 12.69 2.13
N LEU A 12 -21.78 11.85 1.75
CA LEU A 12 -22.04 10.66 0.94
C LEU A 12 -22.92 9.70 1.71
N THR A 13 -24.08 9.34 1.16
CA THR A 13 -24.97 8.30 1.67
C THR A 13 -24.89 7.06 0.76
N VAL A 14 -24.53 5.92 1.34
CA VAL A 14 -24.42 4.65 0.65
C VAL A 14 -25.37 3.64 1.30
N ARG A 15 -26.28 3.09 0.51
CA ARG A 15 -27.15 1.99 0.92
C ARG A 15 -26.47 0.68 0.50
N GLN A 16 -26.10 -0.13 1.47
CA GLN A 16 -25.53 -1.47 1.26
C GLN A 16 -26.62 -2.53 1.39
N TRP A 17 -26.55 -3.57 0.53
CA TRP A 17 -27.34 -4.79 0.69
C TRP A 17 -26.60 -5.78 1.60
N GLU A 18 -27.32 -6.86 1.95
CA GLU A 18 -26.74 -7.92 2.75
C GLU A 18 -25.50 -8.52 2.07
N PRO A 19 -24.40 -8.69 2.80
CA PRO A 19 -23.19 -9.29 2.25
C PRO A 19 -23.44 -10.74 1.85
N THR A 20 -22.82 -11.16 0.74
CA THR A 20 -22.85 -12.54 0.27
C THR A 20 -21.45 -13.11 0.23
N LEU A 21 -21.32 -14.40 0.54
CA LEU A 21 -20.08 -15.14 0.30
C LEU A 21 -20.03 -15.59 -1.15
N VAL A 22 -18.89 -15.36 -1.81
CA VAL A 22 -18.62 -15.79 -3.17
C VAL A 22 -17.55 -16.89 -3.12
N PRO A 23 -17.95 -18.16 -3.11
CA PRO A 23 -17.01 -19.28 -3.17
C PRO A 23 -16.39 -19.38 -4.57
N PRO A 24 -15.27 -20.11 -4.72
CA PRO A 24 -14.78 -20.49 -6.04
C PRO A 24 -15.85 -21.22 -6.86
N ALA A 25 -15.92 -20.93 -8.17
CA ALA A 25 -16.89 -21.53 -9.09
C ALA A 25 -16.74 -23.05 -9.23
N GLU A 26 -15.58 -23.59 -8.89
CA GLU A 26 -15.28 -25.01 -8.93
C GLU A 26 -14.66 -25.46 -7.60
N GLU A 27 -14.66 -26.77 -7.36
CA GLU A 27 -13.96 -27.32 -6.19
C GLU A 27 -12.46 -27.06 -6.25
N THR A 28 -11.90 -26.57 -5.15
CA THR A 28 -10.49 -26.19 -5.06
C THR A 28 -9.75 -27.00 -4.00
N LYS A 29 -8.40 -26.94 -4.05
CA LYS A 29 -7.54 -27.62 -3.08
C LYS A 29 -7.87 -27.17 -1.66
N LYS A 30 -8.05 -28.13 -0.77
CA LYS A 30 -8.26 -27.94 0.66
C LYS A 30 -6.93 -28.10 1.44
N GLY A 31 -6.95 -27.68 2.70
CA GLY A 31 -5.81 -27.79 3.61
C GLY A 31 -5.10 -26.46 3.86
N PHE A 32 -3.97 -26.52 4.54
CA PHE A 32 -3.25 -25.31 4.93
C PHE A 32 -2.32 -24.82 3.82
N TYR A 33 -2.37 -23.51 3.61
CA TYR A 33 -1.53 -22.81 2.66
C TYR A 33 -0.42 -22.05 3.40
N PHE A 34 0.81 -22.30 2.98
CA PHE A 34 2.00 -21.69 3.56
C PHE A 34 2.13 -20.21 3.20
N LEU A 35 2.41 -19.38 4.22
CA LEU A 35 2.79 -17.98 4.06
C LEU A 35 4.27 -17.81 4.42
N THR A 36 5.00 -17.09 3.59
CA THR A 36 6.43 -16.83 3.78
C THR A 36 6.69 -15.87 4.95
N ASN A 37 7.93 -15.76 5.39
CA ASN A 37 8.28 -14.77 6.42
C ASN A 37 8.13 -13.32 5.93
N LEU A 38 8.20 -13.07 4.61
CA LEU A 38 7.86 -11.77 4.03
C LEU A 38 6.35 -11.48 4.16
N ASP A 39 5.51 -12.49 3.99
CA ASP A 39 4.06 -12.37 4.18
C ASP A 39 3.70 -12.11 5.65
N GLN A 40 4.43 -12.71 6.59
CA GLN A 40 4.21 -12.54 8.04
C GLN A 40 4.45 -11.10 8.53
N ASN A 41 5.36 -10.37 7.86
CA ASN A 41 5.78 -9.04 8.28
C ASN A 41 4.70 -7.97 8.07
N ILE A 42 3.78 -8.18 7.13
CA ILE A 42 2.80 -7.17 6.70
C ILE A 42 1.38 -7.73 6.84
N ALA A 43 0.95 -7.92 8.07
CA ALA A 43 -0.37 -8.44 8.40
C ALA A 43 -1.37 -7.29 8.68
N VAL A 44 -1.71 -6.54 7.63
CA VAL A 44 -2.63 -5.40 7.66
C VAL A 44 -3.68 -5.52 6.57
N ILE A 45 -4.82 -4.86 6.76
CA ILE A 45 -5.85 -4.73 5.71
C ILE A 45 -5.58 -3.45 4.94
N VAL A 46 -5.47 -3.56 3.62
CA VAL A 46 -5.35 -2.43 2.70
C VAL A 46 -6.66 -2.23 2.00
N GLN A 47 -7.18 -1.00 2.05
CA GLN A 47 -8.42 -0.60 1.39
C GLN A 47 -8.12 0.30 0.19
N THR A 48 -8.68 -0.07 -0.96
CA THR A 48 -8.54 0.65 -2.22
C THR A 48 -9.87 0.80 -2.92
N ILE A 49 -10.02 1.83 -3.73
CA ILE A 49 -11.19 2.06 -4.57
C ILE A 49 -10.78 2.30 -6.02
N TYR A 50 -11.66 1.88 -6.93
CA TYR A 50 -11.52 2.01 -8.37
C TYR A 50 -12.82 2.57 -8.93
N CYS A 51 -12.77 3.73 -9.58
CA CYS A 51 -13.91 4.41 -10.17
C CYS A 51 -14.03 4.08 -11.64
N PHE A 52 -15.15 3.54 -12.07
CA PHE A 52 -15.43 3.17 -13.45
C PHE A 52 -16.59 3.97 -14.00
N LYS A 53 -16.43 4.48 -15.22
CA LYS A 53 -17.47 5.19 -15.96
C LYS A 53 -17.33 4.87 -17.44
N SER A 54 -18.39 4.46 -18.07
CA SER A 54 -18.44 4.24 -19.50
C SER A 54 -19.56 5.08 -20.11
N GLU A 55 -19.28 5.68 -21.28
CA GLU A 55 -20.29 6.43 -22.03
C GLU A 55 -21.29 5.50 -22.73
N GLU A 56 -20.89 4.25 -23.01
CA GLU A 56 -21.66 3.28 -23.78
C GLU A 56 -22.42 2.27 -22.90
N LYS A 57 -22.00 2.10 -21.64
CA LYS A 57 -22.47 1.03 -20.77
C LYS A 57 -22.81 1.55 -19.38
N GLY A 58 -24.07 1.39 -18.99
CA GLY A 58 -24.51 1.69 -17.62
C GLY A 58 -23.94 0.72 -16.57
N ASN A 59 -24.31 0.93 -15.32
CA ASN A 59 -23.81 0.17 -14.17
C ASN A 59 -24.76 -0.95 -13.70
N GLU A 60 -25.85 -1.20 -14.41
CA GLU A 60 -26.91 -2.13 -13.99
C GLU A 60 -26.37 -3.54 -13.73
N MET A 61 -25.49 -4.01 -14.62
CA MET A 61 -24.91 -5.35 -14.58
C MET A 61 -23.55 -5.41 -13.88
N ALA A 62 -23.02 -4.27 -13.41
CA ALA A 62 -21.65 -4.23 -12.89
C ALA A 62 -21.42 -5.18 -11.73
N ALA A 63 -22.30 -5.17 -10.74
CA ALA A 63 -22.16 -6.03 -9.56
C ALA A 63 -22.25 -7.53 -9.92
N GLU A 64 -23.19 -7.91 -10.80
CA GLU A 64 -23.38 -9.30 -11.23
C GLU A 64 -22.14 -9.81 -11.98
N VAL A 65 -21.68 -9.08 -13.00
CA VAL A 65 -20.50 -9.44 -13.81
C VAL A 65 -19.24 -9.56 -12.94
N ILE A 66 -19.00 -8.60 -12.05
CA ILE A 66 -17.83 -8.59 -11.17
C ILE A 66 -17.90 -9.76 -10.17
N LYS A 67 -19.09 -10.05 -9.62
CA LYS A 67 -19.33 -11.15 -8.67
C LYS A 67 -19.13 -12.52 -9.31
N GLU A 68 -19.69 -12.74 -10.50
CA GLU A 68 -19.52 -14.00 -11.24
C GLU A 68 -18.05 -14.24 -11.61
N ALA A 69 -17.37 -13.20 -12.10
CA ALA A 69 -15.95 -13.27 -12.40
C ALA A 69 -15.09 -13.51 -11.15
N LEU A 70 -15.52 -12.99 -9.98
CA LEU A 70 -14.83 -13.28 -8.71
C LEU A 70 -14.87 -14.79 -8.40
N ALA A 71 -16.01 -15.43 -8.52
CA ALA A 71 -16.12 -16.88 -8.30
C ALA A 71 -15.19 -17.67 -9.23
N GLN A 72 -15.07 -17.25 -10.49
CA GLN A 72 -14.21 -17.91 -11.49
C GLN A 72 -12.72 -17.68 -11.22
N VAL A 73 -12.29 -16.45 -10.93
CA VAL A 73 -10.88 -16.16 -10.68
C VAL A 73 -10.39 -16.79 -9.37
N LEU A 74 -11.27 -16.95 -8.38
CA LEU A 74 -10.95 -17.63 -7.12
C LEU A 74 -10.63 -19.12 -7.30
N VAL A 75 -10.98 -19.75 -8.41
CA VAL A 75 -10.51 -21.11 -8.73
C VAL A 75 -8.99 -21.14 -8.87
N ARG A 76 -8.41 -20.11 -9.48
CA ARG A 76 -6.95 -19.97 -9.66
C ARG A 76 -6.24 -19.38 -8.44
N TYR A 77 -6.90 -18.43 -7.77
CA TYR A 77 -6.42 -17.77 -6.56
C TYR A 77 -7.08 -18.34 -5.30
N TYR A 78 -7.30 -19.66 -5.24
CA TYR A 78 -8.12 -20.33 -4.23
C TYR A 78 -7.73 -20.02 -2.77
N PRO A 79 -6.47 -19.71 -2.41
CA PRO A 79 -6.17 -19.34 -1.03
C PRO A 79 -6.92 -18.09 -0.56
N LEU A 80 -7.28 -17.17 -1.48
CA LEU A 80 -8.07 -15.97 -1.13
C LEU A 80 -9.50 -16.28 -0.70
N ALA A 81 -10.00 -17.46 -1.04
CA ALA A 81 -11.31 -17.98 -0.60
C ALA A 81 -11.25 -18.69 0.77
N GLY A 82 -10.07 -18.74 1.39
CA GLY A 82 -9.84 -19.35 2.70
C GLY A 82 -9.98 -18.37 3.86
N ARG A 83 -9.46 -18.80 5.01
CA ARG A 83 -9.44 -18.00 6.26
C ARG A 83 -8.05 -18.02 6.86
N LEU A 84 -7.66 -16.87 7.40
CA LEU A 84 -6.38 -16.75 8.11
C LEU A 84 -6.47 -17.47 9.46
N THR A 85 -5.44 -18.19 9.81
CA THR A 85 -5.31 -18.87 11.10
C THR A 85 -3.86 -18.92 11.56
N ILE A 86 -3.61 -19.49 12.72
CA ILE A 86 -2.27 -19.60 13.31
C ILE A 86 -1.84 -21.07 13.31
N SER A 87 -0.65 -21.33 12.79
CA SER A 87 -0.01 -22.65 12.84
C SER A 87 0.43 -23.03 14.27
N LYS A 88 0.82 -24.28 14.47
CA LYS A 88 1.38 -24.75 15.76
C LYS A 88 2.66 -24.01 16.15
N GLU A 89 3.41 -23.53 15.18
CA GLU A 89 4.64 -22.75 15.33
C GLU A 89 4.38 -21.24 15.57
N GLY A 90 3.09 -20.83 15.69
CA GLY A 90 2.71 -19.43 15.92
C GLY A 90 2.81 -18.53 14.70
N LYS A 91 2.83 -19.09 13.49
CA LYS A 91 2.84 -18.34 12.23
C LYS A 91 1.46 -18.21 11.60
N LEU A 92 1.22 -17.13 10.90
CA LEU A 92 0.06 -17.00 10.03
C LEU A 92 0.12 -18.04 8.90
N ILE A 93 -0.99 -18.72 8.69
CA ILE A 93 -1.25 -19.62 7.57
C ILE A 93 -2.67 -19.41 7.08
N VAL A 94 -3.00 -19.89 5.91
CA VAL A 94 -4.37 -19.87 5.40
C VAL A 94 -4.95 -21.28 5.46
N ASP A 95 -6.11 -21.43 6.09
CA ASP A 95 -6.95 -22.61 5.91
C ASP A 95 -7.78 -22.42 4.64
N CYS A 96 -7.50 -23.22 3.62
CA CYS A 96 -8.18 -23.19 2.33
C CYS A 96 -9.56 -23.82 2.42
N THR A 97 -10.45 -23.22 3.22
CA THR A 97 -11.83 -23.69 3.45
C THR A 97 -12.70 -23.63 2.19
N GLY A 98 -12.37 -22.68 1.28
CA GLY A 98 -13.19 -22.42 0.10
C GLY A 98 -14.52 -21.74 0.42
N GLU A 99 -14.68 -21.14 1.60
CA GLU A 99 -15.89 -20.39 1.98
C GLU A 99 -16.15 -19.20 1.06
N GLY A 100 -15.08 -18.61 0.52
CA GLY A 100 -15.17 -17.51 -0.44
C GLY A 100 -14.80 -16.14 0.13
N ALA A 101 -14.81 -15.16 -0.78
CA ALA A 101 -14.68 -13.74 -0.49
C ALA A 101 -16.04 -13.13 -0.10
N VAL A 102 -16.02 -12.05 0.69
CA VAL A 102 -17.24 -11.28 0.97
C VAL A 102 -17.50 -10.30 -0.15
N PHE A 103 -18.72 -10.29 -0.68
CA PHE A 103 -19.17 -9.40 -1.74
C PHE A 103 -20.42 -8.63 -1.33
N VAL A 104 -20.42 -7.31 -1.55
CA VAL A 104 -21.53 -6.41 -1.20
C VAL A 104 -21.91 -5.59 -2.42
N GLU A 105 -23.20 -5.55 -2.71
CA GLU A 105 -23.79 -4.60 -3.65
C GLU A 105 -24.23 -3.37 -2.87
N ALA A 106 -24.07 -2.18 -3.47
CA ALA A 106 -24.46 -0.93 -2.86
C ALA A 106 -24.90 0.11 -3.90
N GLU A 107 -25.62 1.11 -3.44
CA GLU A 107 -26.04 2.29 -4.22
C GLU A 107 -25.78 3.57 -3.47
N ALA A 108 -25.42 4.61 -4.22
CA ALA A 108 -25.32 5.98 -3.74
C ALA A 108 -26.32 6.87 -4.52
N ASP A 109 -27.05 7.72 -3.80
CA ASP A 109 -28.08 8.62 -4.37
C ASP A 109 -27.46 9.92 -4.92
N CYS A 110 -26.24 9.84 -5.51
CA CYS A 110 -25.51 10.99 -6.04
C CYS A 110 -24.76 10.59 -7.32
N GLU A 111 -24.13 11.55 -7.96
CA GLU A 111 -23.19 11.30 -9.04
C GLU A 111 -21.80 10.92 -8.48
N MET A 112 -21.04 10.15 -9.26
CA MET A 112 -19.70 9.72 -8.82
C MET A 112 -18.73 10.91 -8.64
N GLU A 113 -18.91 11.98 -9.39
CA GLU A 113 -18.16 13.22 -9.27
C GLU A 113 -18.35 13.93 -7.92
N ASP A 114 -19.49 13.73 -7.25
CA ASP A 114 -19.78 14.31 -5.94
C ASP A 114 -18.88 13.72 -4.83
N VAL A 115 -18.34 12.52 -5.03
CA VAL A 115 -17.35 11.91 -4.12
C VAL A 115 -16.07 12.75 -4.05
N GLY A 116 -15.76 13.51 -5.11
CA GLY A 116 -14.63 14.42 -5.15
C GLY A 116 -13.30 13.75 -5.54
N ASP A 117 -12.21 14.30 -5.05
CA ASP A 117 -10.85 13.85 -5.39
C ASP A 117 -10.43 12.67 -4.50
N ILE A 118 -10.59 11.46 -5.01
CA ILE A 118 -10.25 10.22 -4.30
C ILE A 118 -8.73 10.01 -4.13
N THR A 119 -7.89 10.84 -4.73
CA THR A 119 -6.44 10.80 -4.47
C THR A 119 -6.08 11.44 -3.14
N LYS A 120 -7.06 12.03 -2.45
CA LYS A 120 -6.95 12.54 -1.09
C LYS A 120 -7.68 11.59 -0.15
N PRO A 121 -6.96 10.77 0.62
CA PRO A 121 -7.58 9.84 1.56
C PRO A 121 -8.53 10.57 2.52
N ASP A 122 -9.79 10.18 2.50
CA ASP A 122 -10.82 10.64 3.42
C ASP A 122 -11.60 9.41 3.91
N PRO A 123 -11.19 8.81 5.04
CA PRO A 123 -11.82 7.59 5.53
C PRO A 123 -13.30 7.77 5.91
N ASP A 124 -13.73 8.98 6.26
CA ASP A 124 -15.12 9.26 6.62
C ASP A 124 -16.05 9.19 5.40
N THR A 125 -15.55 9.62 4.24
CA THR A 125 -16.29 9.56 2.97
C THR A 125 -15.98 8.28 2.21
N LEU A 126 -14.70 8.03 1.90
CA LEU A 126 -14.29 6.90 1.06
C LEU A 126 -14.46 5.54 1.76
N GLY A 127 -14.43 5.51 3.10
CA GLY A 127 -14.69 4.31 3.89
C GLY A 127 -16.10 3.75 3.69
N LYS A 128 -17.09 4.56 3.30
CA LYS A 128 -18.46 4.12 2.98
C LYS A 128 -18.52 3.30 1.68
N LEU A 129 -17.48 3.40 0.84
CA LEU A 129 -17.36 2.69 -0.45
C LEU A 129 -16.67 1.32 -0.33
N VAL A 130 -16.22 0.96 0.87
CA VAL A 130 -15.62 -0.34 1.16
C VAL A 130 -16.33 -0.95 2.36
N TYR A 131 -16.88 -2.15 2.18
CA TYR A 131 -17.62 -2.82 3.25
C TYR A 131 -16.70 -3.15 4.43
N SER A 132 -17.13 -2.73 5.61
CA SER A 132 -16.49 -3.07 6.88
C SER A 132 -17.23 -4.23 7.53
N VAL A 133 -16.52 -5.33 7.81
CA VAL A 133 -17.11 -6.51 8.41
C VAL A 133 -17.49 -6.24 9.87
N PRO A 134 -18.78 -6.25 10.22
CA PRO A 134 -19.21 -5.90 11.57
C PRO A 134 -18.64 -6.86 12.62
N GLY A 135 -18.15 -6.31 13.72
CA GLY A 135 -17.69 -7.08 14.88
C GLY A 135 -16.32 -7.71 14.76
N ALA A 136 -15.66 -7.67 13.60
CA ALA A 136 -14.30 -8.16 13.44
C ALA A 136 -13.32 -7.30 14.25
N LYS A 137 -12.56 -7.91 15.15
CA LYS A 137 -11.64 -7.21 16.08
C LYS A 137 -10.18 -7.28 15.63
N ASN A 138 -9.86 -8.20 14.76
CA ASN A 138 -8.51 -8.43 14.28
C ASN A 138 -8.51 -9.12 12.92
N ILE A 139 -7.33 -9.25 12.31
CA ILE A 139 -7.16 -9.80 10.97
C ILE A 139 -7.57 -11.28 10.83
N LEU A 140 -7.61 -12.05 11.92
CA LEU A 140 -8.02 -13.46 11.88
C LEU A 140 -9.54 -13.62 11.77
N GLU A 141 -10.29 -12.60 12.14
CA GLU A 141 -11.75 -12.55 12.05
C GLU A 141 -12.22 -11.94 10.73
N MET A 142 -11.28 -11.38 9.95
CA MET A 142 -11.55 -10.79 8.65
C MET A 142 -11.40 -11.82 7.52
N PRO A 143 -12.29 -11.82 6.52
CA PRO A 143 -12.03 -12.53 5.27
C PRO A 143 -10.77 -11.95 4.60
N LEU A 144 -10.08 -12.76 3.79
CA LEU A 144 -8.87 -12.32 3.09
C LEU A 144 -9.14 -11.30 1.99
N LEU A 145 -10.36 -11.29 1.48
CA LEU A 145 -10.84 -10.39 0.44
C LEU A 145 -12.29 -10.00 0.72
N VAL A 146 -12.53 -8.70 0.69
CA VAL A 146 -13.86 -8.08 0.69
C VAL A 146 -13.97 -7.17 -0.53
N ALA A 147 -15.07 -7.26 -1.26
CA ALA A 147 -15.38 -6.41 -2.41
C ALA A 147 -16.76 -5.77 -2.23
N GLN A 148 -16.86 -4.49 -2.56
CA GLN A 148 -18.13 -3.77 -2.63
C GLN A 148 -18.23 -3.07 -3.97
N VAL A 149 -19.35 -3.25 -4.67
CA VAL A 149 -19.67 -2.51 -5.90
C VAL A 149 -20.77 -1.51 -5.57
N THR A 150 -20.42 -0.22 -5.59
CA THR A 150 -21.38 0.87 -5.32
C THR A 150 -21.76 1.54 -6.64
N LYS A 151 -23.03 1.48 -7.00
CA LYS A 151 -23.61 2.11 -8.21
C LYS A 151 -23.97 3.56 -7.93
N PHE A 152 -23.77 4.43 -8.91
CA PHE A 152 -24.08 5.85 -8.84
C PHE A 152 -25.14 6.23 -9.88
N SER A 153 -25.88 7.31 -9.64
CA SER A 153 -26.97 7.79 -10.52
C SER A 153 -26.48 8.17 -11.92
N CYS A 154 -25.22 8.56 -12.07
CA CYS A 154 -24.61 8.90 -13.38
C CYS A 154 -24.27 7.68 -14.25
N GLY A 155 -24.65 6.45 -13.89
CA GLY A 155 -24.28 5.22 -14.60
C GLY A 155 -22.85 4.73 -14.36
N GLY A 156 -22.05 5.43 -13.56
CA GLY A 156 -20.75 4.98 -13.08
C GLY A 156 -20.89 4.08 -11.84
N PHE A 157 -19.81 3.41 -11.49
CA PHE A 157 -19.72 2.64 -10.23
C PHE A 157 -18.31 2.70 -9.63
N ILE A 158 -18.22 2.43 -8.33
CA ILE A 158 -16.95 2.28 -7.62
C ILE A 158 -16.85 0.85 -7.10
N LEU A 159 -15.73 0.21 -7.42
CA LEU A 159 -15.32 -1.06 -6.80
C LEU A 159 -14.41 -0.73 -5.61
N GLY A 160 -14.89 -1.00 -4.41
CA GLY A 160 -14.14 -0.92 -3.17
C GLY A 160 -13.60 -2.28 -2.76
N LEU A 161 -12.33 -2.37 -2.41
CA LEU A 161 -11.65 -3.58 -2.00
C LEU A 161 -11.03 -3.43 -0.64
N ALA A 162 -11.18 -4.43 0.23
CA ALA A 162 -10.36 -4.62 1.43
C ALA A 162 -9.64 -5.96 1.31
N MET A 163 -8.31 -5.90 1.27
CA MET A 163 -7.45 -7.04 1.01
C MET A 163 -6.40 -7.21 2.10
N ASN A 164 -6.18 -8.44 2.56
CA ASN A 164 -5.15 -8.71 3.54
C ASN A 164 -3.77 -8.75 2.88
N HIS A 165 -2.89 -7.84 3.28
CA HIS A 165 -1.57 -7.68 2.69
C HIS A 165 -0.63 -8.89 2.92
N CYS A 166 -0.93 -9.76 3.91
CA CYS A 166 -0.17 -11.01 4.06
C CYS A 166 -0.36 -11.98 2.88
N MET A 167 -1.36 -11.74 2.03
CA MET A 167 -1.59 -12.58 0.83
C MET A 167 -0.75 -12.14 -0.35
N PHE A 168 -0.46 -10.85 -0.48
CA PHE A 168 0.29 -10.27 -1.60
C PHE A 168 0.73 -8.83 -1.30
N ASP A 169 1.80 -8.39 -1.93
CA ASP A 169 2.16 -6.98 -2.02
C ASP A 169 1.37 -6.27 -3.13
N GLY A 170 1.68 -4.98 -3.35
CA GLY A 170 0.99 -4.18 -4.37
C GLY A 170 1.09 -4.76 -5.79
N LEU A 171 2.20 -5.38 -6.18
CA LEU A 171 2.35 -6.01 -7.50
C LEU A 171 1.47 -7.26 -7.60
N GLY A 172 1.51 -8.13 -6.59
CA GLY A 172 0.67 -9.33 -6.54
C GLY A 172 -0.82 -9.00 -6.49
N ALA A 173 -1.19 -7.92 -5.76
CA ALA A 173 -2.57 -7.43 -5.73
C ALA A 173 -3.04 -6.96 -7.11
N MET A 174 -2.19 -6.23 -7.86
CA MET A 174 -2.53 -5.78 -9.22
C MET A 174 -2.64 -6.95 -10.20
N GLU A 175 -1.77 -7.96 -10.10
CA GLU A 175 -1.89 -9.18 -10.90
C GLU A 175 -3.21 -9.90 -10.63
N PHE A 176 -3.63 -10.00 -9.37
CA PHE A 176 -4.92 -10.58 -9.00
C PHE A 176 -6.10 -9.77 -9.57
N VAL A 177 -6.13 -8.46 -9.35
CA VAL A 177 -7.25 -7.60 -9.78
C VAL A 177 -7.33 -7.55 -11.31
N ASN A 178 -6.20 -7.53 -12.02
CA ASN A 178 -6.16 -7.61 -13.49
C ASN A 178 -6.65 -8.98 -13.99
N SER A 179 -6.24 -10.08 -13.35
CA SER A 179 -6.75 -11.42 -13.68
C SER A 179 -8.26 -11.53 -13.48
N TRP A 180 -8.77 -10.86 -12.44
CA TRP A 180 -10.21 -10.78 -12.21
C TRP A 180 -10.93 -9.97 -13.31
N GLY A 181 -10.37 -8.84 -13.73
CA GLY A 181 -10.89 -8.04 -14.84
C GLY A 181 -10.84 -8.79 -16.19
N GLU A 182 -9.76 -9.52 -16.47
CA GLU A 182 -9.66 -10.40 -17.65
C GLU A 182 -10.75 -11.46 -17.64
N THR A 183 -10.97 -12.11 -16.48
CA THR A 183 -12.02 -13.12 -16.29
C THR A 183 -13.41 -12.52 -16.52
N ALA A 184 -13.69 -11.31 -16.02
CA ALA A 184 -14.95 -10.61 -16.22
C ALA A 184 -15.26 -10.31 -17.70
N ARG A 185 -14.23 -10.17 -18.52
CA ARG A 185 -14.34 -9.97 -19.96
C ARG A 185 -14.33 -11.28 -20.78
N GLY A 186 -14.29 -12.43 -20.10
CA GLY A 186 -14.19 -13.74 -20.75
C GLY A 186 -12.83 -14.00 -21.41
N LEU A 187 -11.80 -13.28 -21.01
CA LEU A 187 -10.44 -13.43 -21.52
C LEU A 187 -9.63 -14.46 -20.71
N PRO A 188 -8.64 -15.10 -21.31
CA PRO A 188 -7.71 -15.93 -20.57
C PRO A 188 -6.84 -15.07 -19.67
N ILE A 189 -6.47 -15.60 -18.49
CA ILE A 189 -5.55 -14.93 -17.57
C ILE A 189 -4.16 -14.83 -18.21
N THR A 190 -3.68 -13.61 -18.41
CA THR A 190 -2.38 -13.33 -19.07
C THR A 190 -1.20 -13.81 -18.23
N VAL A 191 -1.29 -13.66 -16.90
CA VAL A 191 -0.25 -14.09 -15.96
C VAL A 191 -0.89 -15.04 -14.94
N PRO A 192 -0.87 -16.37 -15.19
CA PRO A 192 -1.39 -17.35 -14.23
C PRO A 192 -0.65 -17.26 -12.88
N PRO A 193 -1.35 -17.31 -11.73
CA PRO A 193 -0.71 -17.22 -10.43
C PRO A 193 0.15 -18.45 -10.14
N LEU A 194 1.36 -18.21 -9.62
CA LEU A 194 2.18 -19.23 -8.99
C LEU A 194 1.74 -19.40 -7.54
N ILE A 195 1.08 -20.51 -7.26
CA ILE A 195 0.53 -20.78 -5.93
C ILE A 195 1.62 -21.21 -4.94
N ASP A 196 2.63 -21.96 -5.39
CA ASP A 196 3.70 -22.43 -4.50
C ASP A 196 4.63 -21.28 -4.07
N ARG A 197 4.67 -20.99 -2.77
CA ARG A 197 5.56 -20.00 -2.15
C ARG A 197 6.82 -20.62 -1.52
N SER A 198 7.05 -21.91 -1.69
CA SER A 198 8.18 -22.61 -1.05
C SER A 198 9.55 -22.08 -1.48
N VAL A 199 9.63 -21.41 -2.62
CA VAL A 199 10.82 -20.71 -3.14
C VAL A 199 11.36 -19.65 -2.15
N LEU A 200 10.50 -19.11 -1.30
CA LEU A 200 10.83 -18.13 -0.26
C LEU A 200 10.69 -18.70 1.17
N ARG A 201 11.08 -19.95 1.37
CA ARG A 201 11.27 -20.51 2.71
C ARG A 201 12.55 -19.97 3.34
N SER A 202 12.51 -19.72 4.65
CA SER A 202 13.72 -19.48 5.43
C SER A 202 14.63 -20.72 5.42
N ARG A 203 15.91 -20.50 5.61
CA ARG A 203 16.90 -21.57 5.75
C ARG A 203 16.70 -22.27 7.10
N ASP A 204 17.10 -23.53 7.16
CA ASP A 204 17.12 -24.33 8.40
C ASP A 204 18.51 -24.99 8.53
N PRO A 205 19.33 -24.54 9.53
CA PRO A 205 19.08 -23.45 10.48
C PRO A 205 19.10 -22.04 9.82
N PRO A 206 18.46 -21.02 10.45
CA PRO A 206 18.51 -19.64 9.97
C PRO A 206 19.94 -19.10 9.90
N VAL A 207 20.27 -18.32 8.84
CA VAL A 207 21.58 -17.70 8.64
C VAL A 207 21.43 -16.20 8.52
N ILE A 208 21.85 -15.45 9.55
CA ILE A 208 21.71 -14.00 9.67
C ILE A 208 23.07 -13.34 9.45
N ASN A 209 23.26 -12.72 8.27
CA ASN A 209 24.53 -12.11 7.87
C ASN A 209 24.52 -10.58 7.90
N PHE A 210 23.38 -9.97 8.24
CA PHE A 210 23.18 -8.52 8.28
C PHE A 210 22.59 -8.09 9.62
N PRO A 211 22.85 -6.85 10.08
CA PRO A 211 22.36 -6.37 11.38
C PRO A 211 20.86 -6.10 11.43
N HIS A 212 20.18 -6.02 10.29
CA HIS A 212 18.73 -5.80 10.16
C HIS A 212 18.18 -4.66 11.01
N HIS A 213 18.78 -3.46 10.83
CA HIS A 213 18.36 -2.25 11.56
C HIS A 213 16.93 -1.81 11.23
N GLU A 214 16.31 -2.34 10.16
CA GLU A 214 14.89 -2.15 9.86
C GLU A 214 13.99 -2.64 11.00
N PHE A 215 14.41 -3.62 11.79
CA PHE A 215 13.70 -4.13 12.96
C PHE A 215 14.16 -3.51 14.29
N ALA A 216 15.27 -2.78 14.29
CA ALA A 216 15.81 -2.20 15.52
C ALA A 216 14.89 -1.09 16.05
N GLU A 217 14.66 -1.10 17.35
CA GLU A 217 14.00 -0.01 18.07
C GLU A 217 14.91 1.20 18.17
N ILE A 218 14.33 2.38 18.13
CA ILE A 218 15.01 3.66 18.31
C ILE A 218 14.50 4.28 19.62
N GLU A 219 15.42 4.74 20.46
CA GLU A 219 15.07 5.51 21.64
C GLU A 219 14.50 6.87 21.23
N ASP A 220 13.30 7.20 21.72
CA ASP A 220 12.62 8.46 21.44
C ASP A 220 13.05 9.56 22.43
N VAL A 221 14.20 10.14 22.19
CA VAL A 221 14.74 11.24 23.02
C VAL A 221 14.10 12.59 22.70
N SER A 222 13.32 12.68 21.62
CA SER A 222 12.61 13.89 21.19
C SER A 222 11.15 13.92 21.64
N ASP A 223 10.68 12.87 22.33
CA ASP A 223 9.30 12.71 22.78
C ASP A 223 8.27 12.82 21.63
N THR A 224 8.58 12.17 20.51
CA THR A 224 7.68 12.13 19.35
C THR A 224 6.36 11.42 19.69
N THR A 225 6.38 10.50 20.65
CA THR A 225 5.18 9.80 21.12
C THR A 225 4.13 10.76 21.66
N THR A 226 4.53 11.76 22.47
CA THR A 226 3.61 12.81 22.96
C THR A 226 3.14 13.71 21.83
N LEU A 227 4.05 14.09 20.90
CA LEU A 227 3.70 14.93 19.75
C LEU A 227 2.61 14.27 18.88
N TYR A 228 2.67 12.96 18.67
CA TYR A 228 1.66 12.21 17.91
C TYR A 228 0.35 11.93 18.69
N GLN A 229 0.18 12.46 19.89
CA GLN A 229 -1.13 12.52 20.58
C GLN A 229 -1.95 13.76 20.17
N GLU A 230 -1.32 14.74 19.48
CA GLU A 230 -2.05 15.86 18.89
C GLU A 230 -3.02 15.38 17.80
N GLU A 231 -3.95 16.25 17.43
CA GLU A 231 -4.78 16.06 16.26
C GLU A 231 -3.91 15.94 15.01
N MET A 232 -4.18 14.90 14.23
CA MET A 232 -3.45 14.62 13.00
C MET A 232 -4.09 15.32 11.81
N LEU A 233 -3.29 16.07 11.06
CA LEU A 233 -3.69 16.66 9.79
C LEU A 233 -3.14 15.82 8.63
N TYR A 234 -4.02 15.42 7.72
CA TYR A 234 -3.67 14.70 6.50
C TYR A 234 -3.64 15.67 5.32
N ARG A 235 -2.59 15.58 4.52
CA ARG A 235 -2.38 16.45 3.34
C ARG A 235 -1.80 15.65 2.18
N SER A 236 -2.10 16.15 0.98
CA SER A 236 -1.53 15.68 -0.28
C SER A 236 -0.71 16.82 -0.90
N PHE A 237 0.54 16.53 -1.26
CA PHE A 237 1.46 17.46 -1.90
C PHE A 237 1.77 16.97 -3.31
N CYS A 238 1.31 17.70 -4.32
CA CYS A 238 1.55 17.35 -5.70
C CYS A 238 2.94 17.84 -6.14
N PHE A 239 3.73 16.93 -6.65
CA PHE A 239 4.98 17.18 -7.35
C PHE A 239 4.76 16.91 -8.85
N ASP A 240 4.61 17.97 -9.63
CA ASP A 240 4.63 17.87 -11.08
C ASP A 240 6.04 17.59 -11.61
N THR A 241 6.14 17.35 -12.90
CA THR A 241 7.41 17.04 -13.56
C THR A 241 8.46 18.13 -13.34
N GLU A 242 8.06 19.40 -13.37
CA GLU A 242 9.00 20.51 -13.17
C GLU A 242 9.53 20.57 -11.74
N LYS A 243 8.66 20.39 -10.75
CA LYS A 243 9.02 20.35 -9.34
C LYS A 243 9.93 19.15 -9.04
N LEU A 244 9.63 17.98 -9.60
CA LEU A 244 10.47 16.79 -9.48
C LEU A 244 11.88 17.01 -10.06
N GLU A 245 11.97 17.58 -11.25
CA GLU A 245 13.27 17.90 -11.87
C GLU A 245 14.04 19.00 -11.12
N ARG A 246 13.34 19.93 -10.46
CA ARG A 246 13.96 20.94 -9.59
C ARG A 246 14.59 20.29 -8.36
N VAL A 247 13.88 19.34 -7.72
CA VAL A 247 14.43 18.58 -6.58
C VAL A 247 15.69 17.81 -7.00
N LYS A 248 15.63 17.08 -8.12
CA LYS A 248 16.80 16.33 -8.63
C LYS A 248 17.97 17.24 -8.95
N ARG A 249 17.73 18.39 -9.63
CA ARG A 249 18.80 19.37 -9.90
C ARG A 249 19.43 19.89 -8.63
N LYS A 250 18.66 20.14 -7.57
CA LYS A 250 19.18 20.56 -6.26
C LYS A 250 20.11 19.50 -5.67
N VAL A 251 19.72 18.22 -5.72
CA VAL A 251 20.57 17.09 -5.29
C VAL A 251 21.85 17.02 -6.09
N MET A 252 21.76 17.15 -7.42
CA MET A 252 22.92 17.01 -8.33
C MET A 252 23.88 18.20 -8.30
N ALA A 253 23.38 19.41 -7.98
CA ALA A 253 24.20 20.60 -7.91
C ALA A 253 25.30 20.56 -6.84
N GLU A 254 25.17 19.66 -5.87
CA GLU A 254 26.14 19.44 -4.80
C GLU A 254 27.34 18.56 -5.22
N GLY A 255 27.25 17.92 -6.40
CA GLY A 255 28.37 17.23 -7.08
C GLY A 255 28.88 15.97 -6.37
N THR A 256 28.13 15.41 -5.41
CA THR A 256 28.53 14.24 -4.61
C THR A 256 27.96 12.92 -5.12
N LEU A 257 26.97 12.97 -6.03
CA LEU A 257 26.30 11.81 -6.59
C LEU A 257 26.36 11.84 -8.12
N ASP A 258 26.46 10.68 -8.75
CA ASP A 258 26.46 10.52 -10.22
C ASP A 258 25.05 10.62 -10.84
N GLY A 259 24.01 10.46 -10.03
CA GLY A 259 22.61 10.51 -10.44
C GLY A 259 21.65 10.19 -9.29
N CYS A 260 20.37 10.45 -9.49
CA CYS A 260 19.33 10.01 -8.55
C CYS A 260 18.00 9.74 -9.26
N THR A 261 17.27 8.76 -8.76
CA THR A 261 15.89 8.49 -9.19
C THR A 261 14.92 9.47 -8.53
N THR A 262 13.71 9.58 -9.08
CA THR A 262 12.62 10.36 -8.45
C THR A 262 12.30 9.87 -7.05
N PHE A 263 12.29 8.55 -6.83
CA PHE A 263 12.04 7.96 -5.51
C PHE A 263 13.12 8.39 -4.50
N GLU A 264 14.38 8.25 -4.85
CA GLU A 264 15.50 8.59 -3.96
C GLU A 264 15.50 10.09 -3.59
N ALA A 265 15.36 10.95 -4.60
CA ALA A 265 15.33 12.40 -4.41
C ALA A 265 14.17 12.85 -3.52
N LEU A 266 12.96 12.32 -3.80
CA LEU A 266 11.75 12.67 -3.07
C LEU A 266 11.76 12.10 -1.66
N SER A 267 12.25 10.87 -1.48
CA SER A 267 12.39 10.24 -0.15
C SER A 267 13.36 11.01 0.74
N GLY A 268 14.52 11.41 0.22
CA GLY A 268 15.47 12.24 0.96
C GLY A 268 14.90 13.60 1.35
N LEU A 269 14.19 14.27 0.43
CA LEU A 269 13.52 15.55 0.71
C LEU A 269 12.48 15.42 1.82
N VAL A 270 11.58 14.44 1.69
CA VAL A 270 10.49 14.22 2.64
C VAL A 270 11.01 13.83 4.01
N TRP A 271 12.03 12.97 4.08
CA TRP A 271 12.67 12.58 5.34
C TRP A 271 13.28 13.78 6.09
N ARG A 272 14.02 14.65 5.38
CA ARG A 272 14.56 15.91 5.96
C ARG A 272 13.44 16.83 6.42
N ALA A 273 12.46 17.10 5.55
CA ALA A 273 11.37 18.02 5.86
C ALA A 273 10.54 17.55 7.07
N ARG A 274 10.28 16.24 7.18
CA ARG A 274 9.60 15.66 8.35
C ARG A 274 10.45 15.82 9.61
N THR A 275 11.74 15.50 9.56
CA THR A 275 12.67 15.61 10.70
C THR A 275 12.73 17.04 11.22
N GLU A 276 12.79 18.02 10.32
CA GLU A 276 12.79 19.45 10.67
C GLU A 276 11.43 19.90 11.23
N ALA A 277 10.33 19.51 10.58
CA ALA A 277 8.97 19.90 10.99
C ALA A 277 8.60 19.38 12.39
N LEU A 278 9.04 18.17 12.73
CA LEU A 278 8.86 17.56 14.05
C LEU A 278 9.85 18.09 15.09
N LYS A 279 10.79 18.96 14.69
CA LYS A 279 11.82 19.55 15.55
C LYS A 279 12.60 18.49 16.35
N LEU A 280 12.99 17.41 15.69
CA LEU A 280 13.74 16.34 16.35
C LEU A 280 15.05 16.90 16.90
N GLN A 281 15.42 16.49 18.13
CA GLN A 281 16.68 16.90 18.76
C GLN A 281 17.88 16.43 17.92
N PRO A 282 18.98 17.20 17.85
CA PRO A 282 20.14 16.83 17.01
C PRO A 282 20.70 15.43 17.27
N GLY A 283 20.67 14.96 18.52
CA GLY A 283 21.11 13.61 18.89
C GLY A 283 20.08 12.49 18.64
N GLN A 284 18.83 12.83 18.27
CA GLN A 284 17.80 11.86 17.95
C GLN A 284 18.20 11.05 16.72
N LYS A 285 18.28 9.73 16.85
CA LYS A 285 18.34 8.86 15.68
C LYS A 285 17.02 8.92 14.92
N THR A 286 17.08 9.09 13.61
CA THR A 286 15.93 9.05 12.71
C THR A 286 16.16 8.00 11.63
N LYS A 287 15.15 7.16 11.41
CA LYS A 287 15.19 6.07 10.45
C LYS A 287 14.19 6.34 9.34
N LEU A 288 14.65 6.16 8.10
CA LEU A 288 13.79 6.04 6.94
C LEU A 288 13.68 4.56 6.59
N LEU A 289 12.47 4.03 6.60
CA LEU A 289 12.14 2.67 6.25
C LEU A 289 11.37 2.65 4.93
N PHE A 290 11.68 1.73 4.03
CA PHE A 290 10.95 1.56 2.78
C PHE A 290 11.08 0.14 2.23
N ALA A 291 10.14 -0.23 1.36
CA ALA A 291 10.12 -1.52 0.71
C ALA A 291 10.83 -1.48 -0.66
N VAL A 292 11.57 -2.53 -0.96
CA VAL A 292 12.20 -2.76 -2.26
C VAL A 292 11.64 -4.05 -2.85
N ASP A 293 11.22 -4.01 -4.13
CA ASP A 293 10.83 -5.23 -4.86
C ASP A 293 12.05 -6.11 -5.12
N GLY A 294 11.99 -7.30 -4.55
CA GLY A 294 13.05 -8.31 -4.62
C GLY A 294 12.91 -9.29 -5.77
N ARG A 295 11.78 -9.29 -6.52
CA ARG A 295 11.46 -10.34 -7.50
C ARG A 295 12.60 -10.62 -8.48
N SER A 296 13.20 -9.57 -9.02
CA SER A 296 14.35 -9.68 -9.95
C SER A 296 15.71 -9.76 -9.27
N ARG A 297 15.78 -9.57 -7.97
CA ARG A 297 17.03 -9.53 -7.18
C ARG A 297 17.34 -10.83 -6.46
N PHE A 298 16.34 -11.70 -6.30
CA PHE A 298 16.57 -13.07 -5.85
C PHE A 298 17.41 -13.85 -6.89
N ASP A 299 18.19 -14.79 -6.43
CA ASP A 299 18.96 -15.73 -7.27
C ASP A 299 18.55 -17.18 -6.95
N PRO A 300 17.84 -17.86 -7.89
CA PRO A 300 17.30 -17.32 -9.15
C PRO A 300 16.15 -16.29 -8.89
N PRO A 301 15.85 -15.42 -9.88
CA PRO A 301 14.72 -14.50 -9.79
C PRO A 301 13.39 -15.22 -9.53
N LEU A 302 12.48 -14.58 -8.82
CA LEU A 302 11.16 -15.17 -8.57
C LEU A 302 10.44 -15.47 -9.89
N PRO A 303 9.81 -16.64 -10.01
CA PRO A 303 9.08 -16.99 -11.22
C PRO A 303 7.96 -15.99 -11.51
N LYS A 304 7.68 -15.81 -12.81
CA LYS A 304 6.55 -15.01 -13.26
C LYS A 304 5.24 -15.55 -12.66
N GLY A 305 4.35 -14.67 -12.24
CA GLY A 305 3.10 -15.05 -11.58
C GLY A 305 3.22 -15.26 -10.07
N TYR A 306 4.42 -15.07 -9.48
CA TYR A 306 4.55 -15.05 -8.01
C TYR A 306 3.77 -13.86 -7.44
N PHE A 307 2.60 -14.12 -6.87
CA PHE A 307 1.69 -13.08 -6.41
C PHE A 307 1.76 -12.80 -4.90
N GLY A 308 2.57 -13.54 -4.13
CA GLY A 308 2.86 -13.26 -2.72
C GLY A 308 3.69 -11.99 -2.50
N ASN A 309 4.06 -11.73 -1.24
CA ASN A 309 4.98 -10.62 -0.94
C ASN A 309 6.38 -10.96 -1.46
N GLY A 310 6.83 -10.21 -2.44
CA GLY A 310 8.20 -10.24 -2.99
C GLY A 310 8.99 -8.98 -2.62
N ILE A 311 8.44 -8.14 -1.73
CA ILE A 311 9.10 -6.95 -1.22
C ILE A 311 9.85 -7.23 0.07
N VAL A 312 10.98 -6.55 0.25
CA VAL A 312 11.78 -6.60 1.47
C VAL A 312 11.99 -5.18 2.00
N LEU A 313 11.88 -5.03 3.32
CA LEU A 313 12.17 -3.76 3.98
C LEU A 313 13.67 -3.52 4.03
N THR A 314 14.05 -2.27 3.80
CA THR A 314 15.40 -1.76 4.02
C THR A 314 15.33 -0.41 4.70
N ASN A 315 16.46 0.10 5.17
CA ASN A 315 16.46 1.33 5.96
C ASN A 315 17.68 2.20 5.71
N SER A 316 17.49 3.49 5.95
CA SER A 316 18.56 4.49 6.13
C SER A 316 18.48 5.03 7.54
N LEU A 317 19.61 5.20 8.21
CA LEU A 317 19.70 5.60 9.61
C LEU A 317 20.80 6.64 9.80
N CYS A 318 20.47 7.75 10.45
CA CYS A 318 21.44 8.76 10.90
C CYS A 318 20.84 9.54 12.09
N THR A 319 21.58 10.50 12.65
CA THR A 319 21.03 11.45 13.61
C THR A 319 20.30 12.59 12.90
N ALA A 320 19.33 13.21 13.56
CA ALA A 320 18.64 14.40 13.05
C ALA A 320 19.64 15.56 12.77
N GLY A 321 20.66 15.71 13.62
CA GLY A 321 21.71 16.70 13.42
C GLY A 321 22.51 16.47 12.14
N GLU A 322 22.91 15.22 11.86
CA GLU A 322 23.60 14.87 10.60
C GLU A 322 22.67 15.10 9.39
N LEU A 323 21.42 14.66 9.47
CA LEU A 323 20.45 14.76 8.37
C LEU A 323 20.17 16.23 8.01
N LEU A 324 19.99 17.10 9.00
CA LEU A 324 19.65 18.51 8.79
C LEU A 324 20.88 19.39 8.53
N GLY A 325 22.04 19.05 9.11
CA GLY A 325 23.30 19.77 8.93
C GLY A 325 24.01 19.46 7.63
N SER A 326 23.65 18.38 6.96
CA SER A 326 24.26 17.95 5.69
C SER A 326 23.42 18.40 4.48
N PRO A 327 24.01 18.45 3.27
CA PRO A 327 23.26 18.72 2.03
C PRO A 327 22.19 17.66 1.74
N LEU A 328 21.26 17.97 0.83
CA LEU A 328 20.18 17.01 0.45
C LEU A 328 20.75 15.73 -0.19
N SER A 329 21.86 15.85 -0.92
CA SER A 329 22.59 14.71 -1.50
C SER A 329 23.03 13.68 -0.46
N PHE A 330 23.30 14.08 0.78
CA PHE A 330 23.60 13.16 1.87
C PHE A 330 22.42 12.23 2.18
N ALA A 331 21.22 12.79 2.34
CA ALA A 331 20.01 11.99 2.57
C ALA A 331 19.74 11.05 1.39
N VAL A 332 19.88 11.54 0.16
CA VAL A 332 19.70 10.75 -1.06
C VAL A 332 20.73 9.63 -1.16
N GLY A 333 21.99 9.91 -0.81
CA GLY A 333 23.06 8.90 -0.78
C GLY A 333 22.75 7.74 0.18
N LEU A 334 22.26 8.07 1.39
CA LEU A 334 21.82 7.05 2.36
C LEU A 334 20.66 6.17 1.80
N VAL A 335 19.73 6.76 1.06
CA VAL A 335 18.65 6.01 0.40
C VAL A 335 19.22 5.10 -0.69
N GLN A 336 20.16 5.61 -1.51
CA GLN A 336 20.80 4.80 -2.56
C GLN A 336 21.56 3.60 -1.97
N ASP A 337 22.28 3.81 -0.89
CA ASP A 337 23.05 2.75 -0.23
C ASP A 337 22.10 1.68 0.35
N ALA A 338 20.99 2.10 0.95
CA ALA A 338 19.96 1.19 1.42
C ALA A 338 19.33 0.36 0.28
N VAL A 339 19.10 0.97 -0.90
CA VAL A 339 18.61 0.24 -2.10
C VAL A 339 19.63 -0.75 -2.61
N LYS A 340 20.92 -0.38 -2.65
CA LYS A 340 22.03 -1.24 -3.11
C LYS A 340 22.26 -2.43 -2.18
N MET A 341 22.01 -2.25 -0.89
CA MET A 341 22.16 -3.31 0.13
C MET A 341 21.20 -4.47 -0.10
N VAL A 342 20.03 -4.25 -0.73
CA VAL A 342 19.02 -5.30 -0.97
C VAL A 342 19.49 -6.22 -2.08
N THR A 343 20.31 -7.21 -1.72
CA THR A 343 20.78 -8.33 -2.54
C THR A 343 20.02 -9.59 -2.20
N ASP A 344 20.19 -10.68 -2.95
CA ASP A 344 19.63 -12.01 -2.60
C ASP A 344 20.01 -12.43 -1.18
N GLU A 345 21.29 -12.26 -0.82
CA GLU A 345 21.78 -12.63 0.51
C GLU A 345 21.14 -11.79 1.62
N TYR A 346 20.98 -10.47 1.42
CA TYR A 346 20.27 -9.60 2.37
C TYR A 346 18.83 -10.04 2.55
N MET A 347 18.12 -10.31 1.46
CA MET A 347 16.71 -10.71 1.49
C MET A 347 16.51 -12.06 2.19
N ARG A 348 17.37 -13.04 1.91
CA ARG A 348 17.34 -14.34 2.61
C ARG A 348 17.68 -14.19 4.10
N SER A 349 18.67 -13.35 4.41
CA SER A 349 19.01 -13.03 5.81
C SER A 349 17.85 -12.36 6.55
N ALA A 350 17.09 -11.47 5.89
CA ALA A 350 15.90 -10.83 6.51
C ALA A 350 14.79 -11.85 6.78
N MET A 351 14.56 -12.81 5.88
CA MET A 351 13.61 -13.91 6.13
C MET A 351 14.05 -14.78 7.30
N ASP A 352 15.34 -15.10 7.40
CA ASP A 352 15.92 -15.89 8.48
C ASP A 352 15.93 -15.13 9.81
N TYR A 353 16.12 -13.81 9.77
CA TYR A 353 16.02 -12.95 10.95
C TYR A 353 14.61 -13.00 11.55
N PHE A 354 13.57 -12.89 10.70
CA PHE A 354 12.20 -13.07 11.18
C PHE A 354 11.94 -14.47 11.69
N GLU A 355 12.50 -15.50 11.05
CA GLU A 355 12.36 -16.88 11.53
C GLU A 355 12.89 -17.05 12.95
N ALA A 356 14.06 -16.48 13.22
CA ALA A 356 14.73 -16.61 14.52
C ALA A 356 14.15 -15.71 15.61
N THR A 357 13.69 -14.49 15.25
CA THR A 357 13.37 -13.45 16.25
C THR A 357 11.88 -13.13 16.36
N ARG A 358 11.10 -13.34 15.30
CA ARG A 358 9.71 -12.87 15.15
C ARG A 358 9.58 -11.35 15.28
N ALA A 359 10.68 -10.61 15.14
CA ALA A 359 10.70 -9.17 15.25
C ALA A 359 9.84 -8.51 14.14
N ARG A 360 9.18 -7.42 14.51
CA ARG A 360 8.43 -6.56 13.59
C ARG A 360 9.06 -5.17 13.58
N PRO A 361 8.99 -4.44 12.47
CA PRO A 361 9.49 -3.07 12.41
C PRO A 361 8.79 -2.19 13.43
N SER A 362 9.57 -1.39 14.17
CA SER A 362 9.06 -0.32 15.04
C SER A 362 9.05 0.99 14.25
N LEU A 363 7.94 1.75 14.37
CA LEU A 363 7.81 3.07 13.75
C LEU A 363 8.19 4.23 14.68
N THR A 364 8.69 3.97 15.87
CA THR A 364 9.19 5.02 16.78
C THR A 364 10.35 5.78 16.12
N ALA A 365 10.24 7.11 16.03
CA ALA A 365 11.20 7.99 15.34
C ALA A 365 11.56 7.53 13.90
N THR A 366 10.68 6.75 13.29
CA THR A 366 10.87 6.13 11.98
C THR A 366 9.83 6.67 11.01
N LEU A 367 10.28 6.99 9.80
CA LEU A 367 9.42 7.32 8.68
C LEU A 367 9.36 6.13 7.74
N LEU A 368 8.18 5.58 7.50
CA LEU A 368 7.96 4.55 6.49
C LEU A 368 7.45 5.19 5.20
N ILE A 369 8.19 5.03 4.11
CA ILE A 369 7.71 5.43 2.77
C ILE A 369 7.31 4.20 1.98
N THR A 370 6.08 4.19 1.50
CA THR A 370 5.60 3.22 0.51
C THR A 370 5.26 3.94 -0.80
N THR A 371 5.56 3.30 -1.93
CA THR A 371 5.28 3.90 -3.24
C THR A 371 4.35 3.01 -4.06
N TRP A 372 3.24 3.61 -4.50
CA TRP A 372 2.29 3.00 -5.42
C TRP A 372 2.36 3.64 -6.80
N SER A 373 3.31 4.56 -7.01
CA SER A 373 3.42 5.32 -8.26
C SER A 373 3.72 4.47 -9.50
N ARG A 374 4.19 3.24 -9.28
CA ARG A 374 4.46 2.27 -10.36
C ARG A 374 3.46 1.11 -10.41
N LEU A 375 2.48 1.09 -9.52
CA LEU A 375 1.43 0.07 -9.55
C LEU A 375 0.43 0.37 -10.66
N SER A 376 0.04 -0.66 -11.40
CA SER A 376 -0.82 -0.56 -12.58
C SER A 376 -2.32 -0.57 -12.23
N PHE A 377 -2.73 0.27 -11.26
CA PHE A 377 -4.16 0.43 -10.89
C PHE A 377 -5.06 0.76 -12.09
N HIS A 378 -4.48 1.39 -13.08
CA HIS A 378 -5.18 1.88 -14.27
C HIS A 378 -5.39 0.84 -15.36
N THR A 379 -4.75 -0.31 -15.29
CA THR A 379 -4.89 -1.35 -16.31
C THR A 379 -6.04 -2.31 -16.04
N THR A 380 -6.67 -2.19 -14.87
CA THR A 380 -7.80 -3.01 -14.49
C THR A 380 -9.04 -2.63 -15.29
N ASP A 381 -9.62 -3.58 -16.02
CA ASP A 381 -10.82 -3.37 -16.80
C ASP A 381 -11.77 -4.57 -16.61
N PHE A 382 -12.98 -4.30 -16.13
CA PHE A 382 -14.05 -5.29 -15.96
C PHE A 382 -15.08 -5.29 -17.10
N GLY A 383 -14.76 -4.61 -18.22
CA GLY A 383 -15.64 -4.45 -19.36
C GLY A 383 -16.35 -3.07 -19.40
N TRP A 384 -15.87 -2.11 -18.59
CA TRP A 384 -16.26 -0.69 -18.59
C TRP A 384 -15.09 0.24 -18.93
N GLY A 385 -13.99 -0.32 -19.42
CA GLY A 385 -12.75 0.40 -19.67
C GLY A 385 -11.88 0.51 -18.41
N GLU A 386 -10.80 1.27 -18.56
CA GLU A 386 -9.88 1.56 -17.43
C GLU A 386 -10.56 2.45 -16.37
N PRO A 387 -10.20 2.32 -15.08
CA PRO A 387 -10.74 3.19 -14.05
C PRO A 387 -10.35 4.66 -14.31
N VAL A 388 -11.29 5.57 -14.20
CA VAL A 388 -11.05 7.01 -14.34
C VAL A 388 -10.22 7.57 -13.19
N GLN A 389 -10.36 6.96 -12.01
CA GLN A 389 -9.57 7.23 -10.81
C GLN A 389 -9.43 5.95 -9.97
N SER A 390 -8.35 5.86 -9.22
CA SER A 390 -8.13 4.81 -8.23
C SER A 390 -7.21 5.31 -7.11
N GLY A 391 -7.35 4.77 -5.91
CA GLY A 391 -6.53 5.20 -4.79
C GLY A 391 -6.84 4.48 -3.49
N PRO A 392 -6.10 4.82 -2.42
CA PRO A 392 -6.35 4.31 -1.09
C PRO A 392 -7.53 5.02 -0.43
N VAL A 393 -8.26 4.32 0.42
CA VAL A 393 -9.33 4.90 1.26
C VAL A 393 -8.75 5.68 2.44
N THR A 394 -7.69 5.14 3.04
CA THR A 394 -7.00 5.73 4.19
C THR A 394 -5.49 5.60 4.03
N LEU A 395 -4.74 6.41 4.77
CA LEU A 395 -3.34 6.10 5.04
C LEU A 395 -3.26 5.06 6.16
N PRO A 396 -2.39 4.04 6.05
CA PRO A 396 -2.44 2.88 6.94
C PRO A 396 -2.12 3.23 8.40
N GLU A 397 -1.16 4.12 8.66
CA GLU A 397 -0.65 4.41 10.02
C GLU A 397 -0.05 5.82 10.11
N LYS A 398 0.14 6.29 11.35
CA LYS A 398 1.03 7.41 11.66
C LYS A 398 2.43 7.05 11.16
N GLU A 399 3.22 8.03 10.74
CA GLU A 399 4.58 7.85 10.24
C GLU A 399 4.68 7.06 8.91
N VAL A 400 3.57 6.83 8.22
CA VAL A 400 3.54 6.24 6.88
C VAL A 400 3.22 7.30 5.84
N ILE A 401 4.09 7.39 4.85
CA ILE A 401 3.92 8.27 3.68
C ILE A 401 3.72 7.44 2.45
N LEU A 402 2.75 7.82 1.65
CA LEU A 402 2.43 7.17 0.38
C LEU A 402 2.79 8.08 -0.79
N PHE A 403 3.55 7.55 -1.74
CA PHE A 403 3.76 8.17 -3.05
C PHE A 403 2.79 7.55 -4.06
N LEU A 404 1.93 8.37 -4.62
CA LEU A 404 0.91 7.96 -5.58
C LEU A 404 1.09 8.72 -6.90
N SER A 405 1.02 8.02 -8.04
CA SER A 405 1.01 8.70 -9.34
C SER A 405 -0.25 9.54 -9.51
N HIS A 406 -0.13 10.70 -10.15
CA HIS A 406 -1.23 11.64 -10.34
C HIS A 406 -1.24 12.24 -11.76
N GLY A 407 -2.43 12.69 -12.18
CA GLY A 407 -2.67 13.28 -13.48
C GLY A 407 -2.88 12.25 -14.60
N LYS A 408 -3.43 12.70 -15.73
CA LYS A 408 -3.75 11.83 -16.89
C LYS A 408 -2.54 11.08 -17.45
N GLU A 409 -1.37 11.72 -17.47
CA GLU A 409 -0.12 11.11 -17.94
C GLU A 409 0.64 10.38 -16.84
N ARG A 410 0.17 10.44 -15.57
CA ARG A 410 0.77 9.80 -14.39
C ARG A 410 2.25 10.12 -14.17
N LYS A 411 2.68 11.29 -14.64
CA LYS A 411 4.05 11.78 -14.46
C LYS A 411 4.25 12.54 -13.16
N ASN A 412 3.14 13.03 -12.57
CA ASN A 412 3.17 13.72 -11.29
C ASN A 412 3.14 12.70 -10.14
N ILE A 413 3.68 13.08 -9.00
CA ILE A 413 3.64 12.29 -7.77
C ILE A 413 2.93 13.08 -6.68
N ASN A 414 1.88 12.50 -6.12
CA ASN A 414 1.28 12.97 -4.88
C ASN A 414 1.98 12.31 -3.70
N VAL A 415 2.47 13.13 -2.77
CA VAL A 415 3.00 12.73 -1.48
C VAL A 415 1.89 12.89 -0.46
N LEU A 416 1.37 11.78 0.04
CA LEU A 416 0.27 11.74 0.99
C LEU A 416 0.80 11.37 2.38
N LEU A 417 0.50 12.20 3.38
CA LEU A 417 0.94 11.95 4.75
C LEU A 417 0.04 12.62 5.79
N GLY A 418 0.11 12.09 7.02
CA GLY A 418 -0.43 12.72 8.22
C GLY A 418 0.69 13.19 9.14
N LEU A 419 0.55 14.40 9.68
CA LEU A 419 1.44 14.94 10.72
C LEU A 419 0.61 15.61 11.82
N PRO A 420 1.17 15.72 13.05
CA PRO A 420 0.60 16.54 14.09
C PRO A 420 0.33 17.96 13.59
N THR A 421 -0.77 18.57 14.05
CA THR A 421 -1.18 19.92 13.65
C THR A 421 -0.06 20.95 13.79
N SER A 422 0.72 20.86 14.87
CA SER A 422 1.86 21.77 15.14
C SER A 422 3.00 21.65 14.13
N ALA A 423 3.20 20.47 13.54
CA ALA A 423 4.27 20.18 12.58
C ALA A 423 3.84 20.44 11.12
N MET A 424 2.56 20.26 10.78
CA MET A 424 2.08 20.31 9.40
C MET A 424 2.37 21.66 8.71
N ALA A 425 2.20 22.80 9.41
CA ALA A 425 2.42 24.12 8.82
C ALA A 425 3.92 24.34 8.45
N SER A 426 4.83 23.81 9.25
CA SER A 426 6.28 23.85 8.97
C SER A 426 6.63 22.93 7.80
N PHE A 427 6.11 21.71 7.82
CA PHE A 427 6.31 20.72 6.75
C PHE A 427 5.84 21.27 5.39
N GLN A 428 4.64 21.87 5.34
CA GLN A 428 4.10 22.46 4.11
C GLN A 428 5.05 23.48 3.50
N LYS A 429 5.61 24.40 4.29
CA LYS A 429 6.58 25.41 3.81
C LYS A 429 7.83 24.75 3.21
N LEU A 430 8.30 23.66 3.80
CA LEU A 430 9.47 22.91 3.32
C LEU A 430 9.19 22.13 2.02
N MET A 431 7.92 21.79 1.77
CA MET A 431 7.53 21.08 0.55
C MET A 431 7.24 22.04 -0.63
N ASP A 432 7.06 23.35 -0.38
CA ASP A 432 6.81 24.36 -1.41
C ASP A 432 8.11 24.86 -2.08
N THR A 433 9.28 24.41 -1.62
CA THR A 433 10.62 24.79 -2.15
C THR A 433 11.09 23.89 -3.35
#